data_dbb7ce955f437730094feb6dbaf43eb2
#
_entry.id   dbb7ce955f437730094feb6dbaf43eb2
#
_cell.length_a   1.000
_cell.length_b   1.000
_cell.length_c   1.000
_cell.angle_alpha   90.00
_cell.angle_beta   90.00
_cell.angle_gamma   90.00
#
_symmetry.space_group_name_H-M   'P 1'
#
loop_
_entity.id
_entity.type
_entity.pdbx_description
1 polymer ?
#
loop_
_entity_poly.entity_id
_entity_poly.type
_entity_poly.pdbx_seq_one_letter_code
_entity_poly.pdbx_strand_id
1 'polypeptide(L)'
;PGTEPPVLAAANSYEKDGFKETMLRMFSHTGTHVDPPAHLFAGRTTLDAFPPEQFIGRALVIDCRGLGEGEAITMAQLLPYGDKPAQADFLLFNTGWDTRWGTDAYFGDYPCVDDQLLDYILAGEYKGIGFDVIGLDPIADENLTRHKQLFREKDILNIENLKNLHLCGSDLFSFGCFPLKWEGS
;
A
#
# COMPACT_ATOMS: atom_id res chain seq x y z
N PRO A 1 -4.43 -4.20 -14.44
CA PRO A 1 -4.76 -4.78 -15.74
C PRO A 1 -4.70 -6.32 -15.65
N GLY A 2 -5.60 -7.01 -16.33
CA GLY A 2 -5.56 -8.48 -16.39
C GLY A 2 -6.41 -9.22 -15.35
N THR A 3 -7.00 -8.55 -14.38
CA THR A 3 -7.95 -9.15 -13.44
C THR A 3 -9.40 -8.79 -13.80
N GLU A 4 -10.33 -9.70 -13.49
CA GLU A 4 -11.76 -9.40 -13.63
C GLU A 4 -12.14 -8.22 -12.69
N PRO A 5 -13.05 -7.33 -13.10
CA PRO A 5 -13.56 -6.30 -12.22
C PRO A 5 -14.31 -6.91 -11.03
N PRO A 6 -14.32 -6.23 -9.86
CA PRO A 6 -15.08 -6.71 -8.71
C PRO A 6 -16.58 -6.77 -9.02
N VAL A 7 -17.23 -7.84 -8.56
CA VAL A 7 -18.67 -8.02 -8.67
C VAL A 7 -19.31 -7.75 -7.30
N LEU A 8 -20.26 -6.82 -7.30
CA LEU A 8 -21.07 -6.44 -6.15
C LEU A 8 -22.52 -6.78 -6.50
N ALA A 9 -23.04 -7.88 -5.97
CA ALA A 9 -24.40 -8.35 -6.26
C ALA A 9 -25.28 -8.36 -5.00
N ALA A 10 -26.55 -7.97 -5.14
CA ALA A 10 -27.49 -8.10 -4.04
C ALA A 10 -27.72 -9.58 -3.74
N ALA A 11 -27.37 -10.03 -2.53
CA ALA A 11 -27.70 -11.36 -2.01
C ALA A 11 -29.10 -11.36 -1.40
N ASN A 12 -29.44 -10.31 -0.64
CA ASN A 12 -30.75 -10.11 -0.01
C ASN A 12 -31.23 -8.67 -0.22
N SER A 13 -32.56 -8.48 -0.18
CA SER A 13 -33.19 -7.15 -0.30
C SER A 13 -34.23 -6.90 0.78
N TYR A 14 -34.46 -5.62 1.14
CA TYR A 14 -35.44 -5.23 2.15
C TYR A 14 -36.84 -5.73 1.83
N GLU A 15 -37.22 -5.74 0.54
CA GLU A 15 -38.58 -6.08 0.10
C GLU A 15 -38.89 -7.58 0.24
N LYS A 16 -37.86 -8.44 0.05
CA LYS A 16 -38.04 -9.90 0.08
C LYS A 16 -37.68 -10.50 1.43
N ASP A 17 -36.59 -10.01 2.02
CA ASP A 17 -35.91 -10.68 3.13
C ASP A 17 -35.97 -9.88 4.43
N GLY A 18 -36.41 -8.61 4.39
CA GLY A 18 -36.44 -7.70 5.53
C GLY A 18 -35.09 -7.10 5.92
N PHE A 19 -34.03 -7.46 5.20
CA PHE A 19 -32.69 -6.90 5.37
C PHE A 19 -31.97 -6.86 4.02
N LYS A 20 -30.88 -6.09 3.94
CA LYS A 20 -30.03 -5.98 2.75
C LYS A 20 -28.67 -6.62 3.00
N GLU A 21 -28.24 -7.46 2.08
CA GLU A 21 -26.92 -8.07 2.08
C GLU A 21 -26.32 -8.00 0.67
N THR A 22 -25.00 -7.81 0.61
CA THR A 22 -24.27 -7.73 -0.67
C THR A 22 -23.24 -8.86 -0.73
N MET A 23 -23.28 -9.65 -1.79
CA MET A 23 -22.24 -10.60 -2.11
C MET A 23 -21.09 -9.88 -2.80
N LEU A 24 -19.85 -10.12 -2.33
CA LEU A 24 -18.62 -9.60 -2.91
C LEU A 24 -17.85 -10.72 -3.57
N ARG A 25 -17.46 -10.55 -4.84
CA ARG A 25 -16.48 -11.38 -5.52
C ARG A 25 -15.42 -10.48 -6.12
N MET A 26 -14.19 -10.58 -5.62
CA MET A 26 -13.06 -9.76 -6.06
C MET A 26 -11.75 -10.47 -5.74
N PHE A 27 -10.68 -10.05 -6.41
CA PHE A 27 -9.32 -10.43 -6.03
C PHE A 27 -8.90 -9.69 -4.76
N SER A 28 -8.00 -10.28 -3.97
CA SER A 28 -7.48 -9.67 -2.72
C SER A 28 -6.77 -8.34 -2.98
N HIS A 29 -6.07 -8.21 -4.11
CA HIS A 29 -5.36 -6.99 -4.52
C HIS A 29 -6.26 -6.07 -5.36
N THR A 30 -7.43 -5.71 -4.83
CA THR A 30 -8.39 -4.84 -5.51
C THR A 30 -8.55 -3.52 -4.75
N GLY A 31 -8.32 -2.39 -5.44
CA GLY A 31 -8.42 -1.05 -4.84
C GLY A 31 -7.33 -0.83 -3.80
N THR A 32 -7.61 -0.02 -2.76
CA THR A 32 -6.68 0.14 -1.64
C THR A 32 -6.63 -1.18 -0.85
N HIS A 33 -5.45 -1.75 -0.74
CA HIS A 33 -5.25 -3.04 -0.09
C HIS A 33 -3.90 -3.12 0.61
N VAL A 34 -3.67 -4.22 1.35
CA VAL A 34 -2.45 -4.48 2.11
C VAL A 34 -1.88 -5.82 1.67
N ASP A 35 -0.59 -5.84 1.36
CA ASP A 35 0.16 -7.04 1.02
C ASP A 35 1.01 -7.49 2.19
N PRO A 36 0.92 -8.76 2.58
CA PRO A 36 1.83 -9.39 3.54
C PRO A 36 3.03 -10.02 2.84
N PRO A 37 4.09 -10.41 3.57
CA PRO A 37 5.19 -11.21 3.02
C PRO A 37 4.76 -12.52 2.34
N ALA A 38 3.66 -13.12 2.82
CA ALA A 38 3.09 -14.33 2.22
C ALA A 38 2.57 -14.13 0.78
N HIS A 39 2.34 -12.88 0.36
CA HIS A 39 1.98 -12.57 -1.03
C HIS A 39 3.00 -13.13 -2.03
N LEU A 40 4.29 -13.08 -1.72
CA LEU A 40 5.37 -13.51 -2.62
C LEU A 40 6.15 -14.73 -2.13
N PHE A 41 6.07 -15.06 -0.85
CA PHE A 41 6.89 -16.14 -0.28
C PHE A 41 6.03 -17.13 0.50
N ALA A 42 5.91 -18.34 -0.02
CA ALA A 42 5.25 -19.44 0.68
C ALA A 42 5.88 -19.65 2.07
N GLY A 43 5.04 -19.76 3.09
CA GLY A 43 5.47 -19.96 4.47
C GLY A 43 5.92 -18.69 5.22
N ARG A 44 5.84 -17.51 4.58
CA ARG A 44 5.98 -16.21 5.28
C ARG A 44 4.65 -15.81 5.94
N THR A 45 4.70 -14.75 6.73
CA THR A 45 3.59 -14.25 7.54
C THR A 45 2.43 -13.77 6.67
N THR A 46 1.23 -14.30 6.93
CA THR A 46 -0.04 -13.91 6.31
C THR A 46 -0.71 -12.79 7.11
N LEU A 47 -1.68 -12.06 6.53
CA LEU A 47 -2.37 -10.96 7.23
C LEU A 47 -3.10 -11.43 8.48
N ASP A 48 -3.70 -12.62 8.45
CA ASP A 48 -4.42 -13.19 9.60
C ASP A 48 -3.50 -13.66 10.73
N ALA A 49 -2.22 -13.89 10.44
CA ALA A 49 -1.20 -14.28 11.41
C ALA A 49 -0.54 -13.09 12.12
N PHE A 50 -0.59 -11.89 11.55
CA PHE A 50 -0.08 -10.70 12.23
C PHE A 50 -0.91 -10.35 13.48
N PRO A 51 -0.26 -9.85 14.54
CA PRO A 51 -0.98 -9.30 15.69
C PRO A 51 -1.67 -7.98 15.30
N PRO A 52 -2.81 -7.63 15.95
CA PRO A 52 -3.55 -6.40 15.62
C PRO A 52 -2.71 -5.13 15.68
N GLU A 53 -1.70 -5.09 16.53
CA GLU A 53 -0.77 -3.97 16.72
C GLU A 53 0.09 -3.70 15.48
N GLN A 54 0.24 -4.68 14.58
CA GLN A 54 0.94 -4.52 13.30
C GLN A 54 0.23 -3.50 12.41
N PHE A 55 -1.11 -3.46 12.47
CA PHE A 55 -1.95 -2.65 11.59
C PHE A 55 -2.23 -1.24 12.10
N ILE A 56 -1.67 -0.84 13.25
CA ILE A 56 -1.89 0.48 13.85
C ILE A 56 -0.58 1.09 14.33
N GLY A 57 -0.44 2.40 14.17
CA GLY A 57 0.75 3.13 14.61
C GLY A 57 0.73 4.57 14.19
N ARG A 58 1.89 5.23 14.26
CA ARG A 58 2.07 6.58 13.74
C ARG A 58 2.51 6.51 12.29
N ALA A 59 1.83 7.26 11.42
CA ALA A 59 2.25 7.41 10.03
C ALA A 59 2.80 8.82 9.76
N LEU A 60 3.64 8.90 8.73
CA LEU A 60 4.11 10.13 8.14
C LEU A 60 3.88 10.08 6.64
N VAL A 61 3.21 11.10 6.09
CA VAL A 61 3.10 11.26 4.64
C VAL A 61 4.31 11.99 4.11
N ILE A 62 5.00 11.39 3.16
CA ILE A 62 6.13 11.95 2.41
C ILE A 62 5.60 12.53 1.10
N ASP A 63 5.75 13.83 0.90
CA ASP A 63 5.30 14.50 -0.32
C ASP A 63 6.28 14.25 -1.47
N CYS A 64 5.83 13.50 -2.46
CA CYS A 64 6.56 13.13 -3.68
C CYS A 64 5.90 13.73 -4.94
N ARG A 65 4.90 14.63 -4.81
CA ARG A 65 4.11 15.17 -5.93
C ARG A 65 4.92 16.02 -6.92
N GLY A 66 6.14 16.41 -6.54
CA GLY A 66 7.06 17.08 -7.46
C GLY A 66 7.76 16.16 -8.46
N LEU A 67 7.63 14.84 -8.30
CA LEU A 67 8.25 13.86 -9.19
C LEU A 67 7.40 13.64 -10.46
N GLY A 68 8.09 13.54 -11.59
CA GLY A 68 7.50 13.19 -12.87
C GLY A 68 7.46 11.68 -13.12
N GLU A 69 6.96 11.31 -14.29
CA GLU A 69 6.94 9.92 -14.76
C GLU A 69 8.36 9.36 -14.86
N GLY A 70 8.57 8.13 -14.38
CA GLY A 70 9.85 7.42 -14.39
C GLY A 70 10.88 7.94 -13.39
N GLU A 71 10.58 9.00 -12.62
CA GLU A 71 11.49 9.51 -11.60
C GLU A 71 11.45 8.64 -10.34
N ALA A 72 12.60 8.54 -9.65
CA ALA A 72 12.72 7.78 -8.44
C ALA A 72 12.35 8.59 -7.18
N ILE A 73 11.65 7.96 -6.25
CA ILE A 73 11.52 8.44 -4.87
C ILE A 73 12.82 8.06 -4.15
N THR A 74 13.54 9.06 -3.65
CA THR A 74 14.88 8.91 -3.08
C THR A 74 14.93 9.41 -1.63
N MET A 75 16.04 9.28 -0.97
CA MET A 75 16.27 9.88 0.36
C MET A 75 16.04 11.40 0.40
N ALA A 76 16.12 12.09 -0.75
CA ALA A 76 15.88 13.52 -0.82
C ALA A 76 14.47 13.92 -0.38
N GLN A 77 13.46 13.07 -0.65
CA GLN A 77 12.08 13.31 -0.26
C GLN A 77 11.87 13.25 1.26
N LEU A 78 12.77 12.59 2.00
CA LEU A 78 12.70 12.51 3.47
C LEU A 78 13.32 13.71 4.16
N LEU A 79 14.28 14.39 3.52
CA LEU A 79 15.05 15.49 4.13
C LEU A 79 14.19 16.61 4.76
N PRO A 80 13.07 17.06 4.15
CA PRO A 80 12.24 18.12 4.71
C PRO A 80 11.59 17.77 6.07
N TYR A 81 11.53 16.48 6.41
CA TYR A 81 10.83 16.00 7.61
C TYR A 81 11.73 15.84 8.83
N GLY A 82 13.06 16.05 8.69
CA GLY A 82 14.02 15.92 9.80
C GLY A 82 13.99 14.52 10.41
N ASP A 83 13.76 14.46 11.73
CA ASP A 83 13.76 13.20 12.48
C ASP A 83 12.40 12.46 12.48
N LYS A 84 11.36 13.02 11.86
CA LYS A 84 10.02 12.43 11.87
C LYS A 84 9.96 11.05 11.20
N PRO A 85 10.65 10.78 10.06
CA PRO A 85 10.66 9.44 9.47
C PRO A 85 11.09 8.36 10.45
N ALA A 86 12.13 8.59 11.25
CA ALA A 86 12.62 7.65 12.26
C ALA A 86 11.67 7.44 13.45
N GLN A 87 10.66 8.29 13.60
CA GLN A 87 9.65 8.19 14.66
C GLN A 87 8.32 7.59 14.17
N ALA A 88 8.20 7.32 12.87
CA ALA A 88 7.02 6.76 12.26
C ALA A 88 7.05 5.23 12.30
N ASP A 89 5.88 4.61 12.46
CA ASP A 89 5.66 3.18 12.24
C ASP A 89 5.35 2.90 10.76
N PHE A 90 4.80 3.90 10.04
CA PHE A 90 4.44 3.80 8.63
C PHE A 90 4.95 5.01 7.85
N LEU A 91 5.58 4.77 6.68
CA LEU A 91 5.90 5.80 5.70
C LEU A 91 4.92 5.71 4.52
N LEU A 92 4.18 6.78 4.24
CA LEU A 92 3.19 6.83 3.18
C LEU A 92 3.65 7.83 2.11
N PHE A 93 3.90 7.36 0.90
CA PHE A 93 4.45 8.16 -0.19
C PHE A 93 3.32 8.71 -1.06
N ASN A 94 3.18 10.04 -1.08
CA ASN A 94 2.16 10.76 -1.84
C ASN A 94 2.77 11.29 -3.15
N THR A 95 2.60 10.56 -4.22
CA THR A 95 3.07 10.95 -5.55
C THR A 95 2.05 11.82 -6.31
N GLY A 96 0.79 11.85 -5.84
CA GLY A 96 -0.34 12.48 -6.53
C GLY A 96 -0.87 11.64 -7.70
N TRP A 97 -0.37 10.42 -7.86
CA TRP A 97 -0.77 9.50 -8.93
C TRP A 97 -2.21 9.02 -8.79
N ASP A 98 -2.75 9.03 -7.57
CA ASP A 98 -4.14 8.72 -7.25
C ASP A 98 -5.15 9.55 -8.06
N THR A 99 -4.77 10.71 -8.55
CA THR A 99 -5.60 11.56 -9.42
C THR A 99 -5.86 10.93 -10.79
N ARG A 100 -5.03 9.99 -11.21
CA ARG A 100 -5.15 9.24 -12.48
C ARG A 100 -6.02 7.98 -12.35
N TRP A 101 -6.49 7.66 -11.14
CA TRP A 101 -7.31 6.47 -10.90
C TRP A 101 -8.52 6.39 -11.85
N GLY A 102 -8.74 5.21 -12.43
CA GLY A 102 -9.82 4.96 -13.38
C GLY A 102 -9.51 5.35 -14.83
N THR A 103 -8.26 5.73 -15.13
CA THR A 103 -7.77 6.00 -16.50
C THR A 103 -6.61 5.07 -16.85
N ASP A 104 -6.32 4.92 -18.16
CA ASP A 104 -5.16 4.14 -18.62
C ASP A 104 -3.82 4.74 -18.14
N ALA A 105 -3.77 6.06 -17.93
CA ALA A 105 -2.60 6.74 -17.41
C ALA A 105 -2.22 6.32 -15.98
N TYR A 106 -3.13 5.70 -15.23
CA TYR A 106 -2.83 5.14 -13.91
C TYR A 106 -1.81 4.00 -13.99
N PHE A 107 -1.81 3.26 -15.09
CA PHE A 107 -0.88 2.15 -15.36
C PHE A 107 0.39 2.60 -16.10
N GLY A 108 0.71 3.90 -16.01
CA GLY A 108 1.92 4.48 -16.59
C GLY A 108 3.16 4.27 -15.72
N ASP A 109 4.22 5.02 -16.04
CA ASP A 109 5.52 4.93 -15.36
C ASP A 109 5.53 5.79 -14.09
N TYR A 110 4.84 5.33 -13.05
CA TYR A 110 4.73 6.03 -11.77
C TYR A 110 6.06 6.04 -11.01
N PRO A 111 6.29 7.05 -10.13
CA PRO A 111 7.49 7.10 -9.30
C PRO A 111 7.57 5.91 -8.34
N CYS A 112 8.74 5.26 -8.29
CA CYS A 112 9.03 4.17 -7.37
C CYS A 112 10.22 4.50 -6.48
N VAL A 113 10.32 3.87 -5.31
CA VAL A 113 11.48 4.03 -4.43
C VAL A 113 12.75 3.52 -5.10
N ASP A 114 13.87 4.21 -4.89
CA ASP A 114 15.18 3.71 -5.31
C ASP A 114 15.74 2.69 -4.29
N ASP A 115 16.84 2.05 -4.66
CA ASP A 115 17.47 1.02 -3.82
C ASP A 115 17.96 1.60 -2.49
N GLN A 116 18.46 2.84 -2.48
CA GLN A 116 18.96 3.49 -1.26
C GLN A 116 17.84 3.76 -0.26
N LEU A 117 16.70 4.23 -0.73
CA LEU A 117 15.53 4.46 0.12
C LEU A 117 14.93 3.13 0.60
N LEU A 118 14.91 2.11 -0.24
CA LEU A 118 14.46 0.78 0.15
C LEU A 118 15.37 0.18 1.24
N ASP A 119 16.68 0.31 1.10
CA ASP A 119 17.65 -0.13 2.13
C ASP A 119 17.46 0.63 3.45
N TYR A 120 17.18 1.94 3.39
CA TYR A 120 16.85 2.73 4.58
C TYR A 120 15.56 2.22 5.27
N ILE A 121 14.52 1.90 4.50
CA ILE A 121 13.27 1.32 5.02
C ILE A 121 13.55 -0.05 5.66
N LEU A 122 14.35 -0.88 5.01
CA LEU A 122 14.73 -2.19 5.52
C LEU A 122 15.60 -2.12 6.78
N ALA A 123 16.44 -1.11 6.93
CA ALA A 123 17.23 -0.88 8.13
C ALA A 123 16.40 -0.33 9.32
N GLY A 124 15.27 0.32 9.05
CA GLY A 124 14.38 0.90 10.07
C GLY A 124 13.43 -0.11 10.70
N GLU A 125 12.69 0.29 11.74
CA GLU A 125 11.71 -0.53 12.47
C GLU A 125 10.27 -0.21 12.02
N TYR A 126 10.06 -0.10 10.70
CA TYR A 126 8.75 0.19 10.13
C TYR A 126 7.83 -1.03 10.15
N LYS A 127 6.56 -0.82 10.52
CA LYS A 127 5.48 -1.80 10.40
C LYS A 127 4.97 -1.92 8.97
N GLY A 128 5.03 -0.82 8.22
CA GLY A 128 4.56 -0.80 6.84
C GLY A 128 5.01 0.43 6.08
N ILE A 129 4.89 0.31 4.77
CA ILE A 129 5.00 1.42 3.81
C ILE A 129 3.72 1.47 2.98
N GLY A 130 3.46 2.62 2.36
CA GLY A 130 2.26 2.74 1.52
C GLY A 130 2.43 3.76 0.41
N PHE A 131 1.69 3.55 -0.68
CA PHE A 131 1.78 4.33 -1.91
C PHE A 131 0.40 4.64 -2.49
N ASP A 132 0.29 5.76 -3.17
CA ASP A 132 -0.88 6.13 -3.96
C ASP A 132 -0.79 5.66 -5.43
N VAL A 133 0.04 4.65 -5.68
CA VAL A 133 0.27 3.98 -6.97
C VAL A 133 -0.11 2.50 -6.89
N ILE A 134 -0.08 1.80 -8.03
CA ILE A 134 -0.55 0.42 -8.14
C ILE A 134 0.41 -0.60 -7.50
N GLY A 135 1.67 -0.24 -7.29
CA GLY A 135 2.67 -1.18 -6.76
C GLY A 135 3.97 -0.52 -6.35
N LEU A 136 4.77 -1.25 -5.59
CA LEU A 136 6.11 -0.85 -5.14
C LEU A 136 7.14 -0.88 -6.28
N ASP A 137 6.98 -1.81 -7.24
CA ASP A 137 7.86 -1.94 -8.41
C ASP A 137 7.35 -1.13 -9.60
N PRO A 138 8.23 -0.69 -10.50
CA PRO A 138 7.83 -0.17 -11.80
C PRO A 138 6.95 -1.18 -12.54
N ILE A 139 5.95 -0.71 -13.28
CA ILE A 139 5.03 -1.59 -14.02
C ILE A 139 5.74 -2.51 -15.02
N ALA A 140 6.92 -2.13 -15.48
CA ALA A 140 7.75 -2.92 -16.40
C ALA A 140 8.55 -4.04 -15.67
N ASP A 141 8.62 -4.01 -14.34
CA ASP A 141 9.32 -5.06 -13.57
C ASP A 141 8.37 -6.23 -13.24
N GLU A 142 8.26 -7.15 -14.19
CA GLU A 142 7.48 -8.39 -14.01
C GLU A 142 8.03 -9.31 -12.92
N ASN A 143 9.27 -9.09 -12.47
CA ASN A 143 9.91 -9.91 -11.42
C ASN A 143 9.55 -9.46 -10.00
N LEU A 144 8.91 -8.30 -9.82
CA LEU A 144 8.58 -7.73 -8.52
C LEU A 144 9.82 -7.64 -7.61
N THR A 145 10.89 -7.05 -8.13
CA THR A 145 12.23 -7.06 -7.51
C THR A 145 12.22 -6.40 -6.14
N ARG A 146 11.60 -5.20 -6.02
CA ARG A 146 11.52 -4.44 -4.77
C ARG A 146 10.58 -5.10 -3.76
N HIS A 147 9.44 -5.61 -4.20
CA HIS A 147 8.56 -6.41 -3.35
C HIS A 147 9.29 -7.62 -2.78
N LYS A 148 10.03 -8.35 -3.62
CA LYS A 148 10.81 -9.52 -3.16
C LYS A 148 11.89 -9.12 -2.17
N GLN A 149 12.57 -8.00 -2.39
CA GLN A 149 13.56 -7.49 -1.45
C GLN A 149 12.89 -7.14 -0.11
N LEU A 150 11.80 -6.36 -0.14
CA LEU A 150 11.05 -5.96 1.05
C LEU A 150 10.60 -7.16 1.88
N PHE A 151 9.90 -8.10 1.25
CA PHE A 151 9.26 -9.22 1.94
C PHE A 151 10.20 -10.38 2.29
N ARG A 152 11.39 -10.47 1.67
CA ARG A 152 12.40 -11.46 2.05
C ARG A 152 13.04 -11.14 3.38
N GLU A 153 13.34 -9.86 3.60
CA GLU A 153 14.12 -9.40 4.74
C GLU A 153 13.28 -9.18 6.00
N LYS A 154 12.03 -8.70 5.84
CA LYS A 154 11.18 -8.27 6.96
C LYS A 154 9.75 -8.78 6.91
N ASP A 155 9.12 -8.86 8.09
CA ASP A 155 7.68 -8.97 8.24
C ASP A 155 7.07 -7.55 8.30
N ILE A 156 6.96 -6.92 7.14
CA ILE A 156 6.49 -5.56 6.92
C ILE A 156 5.26 -5.58 6.01
N LEU A 157 4.39 -4.59 6.12
CA LEU A 157 3.21 -4.44 5.27
C LEU A 157 3.53 -3.51 4.09
N ASN A 158 3.03 -3.84 2.90
CA ASN A 158 2.99 -2.92 1.77
C ASN A 158 1.53 -2.54 1.49
N ILE A 159 1.22 -1.24 1.41
CA ILE A 159 -0.13 -0.72 1.23
C ILE A 159 -0.18 -0.01 -0.11
N GLU A 160 -1.05 -0.46 -0.99
CA GLU A 160 -1.12 0.02 -2.37
C GLU A 160 -2.46 0.71 -2.68
N ASN A 161 -2.43 1.53 -3.72
CA ASN A 161 -3.59 2.27 -4.19
C ASN A 161 -4.23 3.16 -3.10
N LEU A 162 -3.41 3.79 -2.25
CA LEU A 162 -3.86 4.81 -1.32
C LEU A 162 -4.43 6.02 -2.07
N LYS A 163 -5.33 6.76 -1.43
CA LYS A 163 -5.93 7.95 -2.02
C LYS A 163 -6.01 9.08 -1.01
N ASN A 164 -5.95 10.32 -1.54
CA ASN A 164 -6.12 11.54 -0.75
C ASN A 164 -5.04 11.76 0.34
N LEU A 165 -3.86 11.19 0.20
CA LEU A 165 -2.76 11.35 1.16
C LEU A 165 -2.40 12.82 1.43
N HIS A 166 -2.63 13.71 0.45
CA HIS A 166 -2.41 15.15 0.58
C HIS A 166 -3.25 15.82 1.68
N LEU A 167 -4.32 15.17 2.15
CA LEU A 167 -5.17 15.68 3.23
C LEU A 167 -4.62 15.39 4.63
N CYS A 168 -3.63 14.50 4.76
CA CYS A 168 -3.09 14.07 6.05
C CYS A 168 -2.07 15.05 6.66
N GLY A 169 -1.64 16.07 5.89
CA GLY A 169 -0.62 17.01 6.35
C GLY A 169 0.80 16.45 6.35
N SER A 170 1.72 17.11 7.06
CA SER A 170 3.17 16.81 7.08
C SER A 170 3.69 16.44 8.47
N ASP A 171 2.79 16.18 9.42
CA ASP A 171 3.12 15.76 10.78
C ASP A 171 2.77 14.29 11.00
N LEU A 172 3.34 13.71 12.06
CA LEU A 172 2.99 12.38 12.51
C LEU A 172 1.52 12.34 12.96
N PHE A 173 0.78 11.32 12.54
CA PHE A 173 -0.62 11.12 12.91
C PHE A 173 -0.92 9.65 13.21
N SER A 174 -2.02 9.39 13.92
CA SER A 174 -2.47 8.01 14.17
C SER A 174 -3.04 7.41 12.89
N PHE A 175 -2.57 6.23 12.54
CA PHE A 175 -2.92 5.51 11.32
C PHE A 175 -3.33 4.08 11.63
N GLY A 176 -4.26 3.53 10.84
CA GLY A 176 -4.66 2.13 10.89
C GLY A 176 -4.99 1.62 9.49
N CYS A 177 -4.47 0.42 9.16
CA CYS A 177 -4.68 -0.26 7.87
C CYS A 177 -5.21 -1.68 8.10
N PHE A 178 -6.45 -1.80 8.56
CA PHE A 178 -7.03 -3.09 8.92
C PHE A 178 -7.55 -3.84 7.68
N PRO A 179 -6.92 -4.96 7.29
CA PRO A 179 -7.38 -5.79 6.18
C PRO A 179 -8.60 -6.64 6.57
N LEU A 180 -9.27 -7.22 5.58
CA LEU A 180 -10.19 -8.32 5.82
C LEU A 180 -9.40 -9.52 6.34
N LYS A 181 -9.84 -10.13 7.44
CA LYS A 181 -9.17 -11.26 8.06
C LYS A 181 -9.82 -12.58 7.62
N TRP A 182 -9.23 -13.22 6.64
CA TRP A 182 -9.53 -14.61 6.28
C TRP A 182 -8.27 -15.47 6.40
N GLU A 183 -8.44 -16.74 6.59
CA GLU A 183 -7.34 -17.71 6.77
C GLU A 183 -6.44 -17.72 5.55
N GLY A 184 -5.14 -17.54 5.78
CA GLY A 184 -4.11 -17.60 4.74
C GLY A 184 -4.04 -16.37 3.82
N SER A 185 -4.63 -15.24 4.22
CA SER A 185 -4.58 -13.97 3.44
C SER A 185 -3.20 -13.33 3.45
#